data_0e7364f071b8bdae98c1b250c5636202
#
_entry.id   0e7364f071b8bdae98c1b250c5636202
#
_cell.length_a   1.000
_cell.length_b   1.000
_cell.length_c   1.000
_cell.angle_alpha   90.00
_cell.angle_beta   90.00
_cell.angle_gamma   90.00
#
_symmetry.space_group_name_H-M   'P 1'
#
loop_
_entity.id
_entity.type
_entity.pdbx_description
1 polymer ?
#
loop_
_entity_poly.entity_id
_entity_poly.type
_entity_poly.pdbx_seq_one_letter_code
_entity_poly.pdbx_strand_id
1 'polypeptide(L)'
;MIDDIDKTIVNLIQQDGRVSNAEVARQIGLAPSAVLERIRKLEERGVVKGYTATIDPKQVGYGLTAFVSVRTNECGDGTDELLAKIPEVLEVHDVAGEDSFLLKVRAADPEDLSRLLKEKLKAIPSVVTTRTTVVLQTIKETTALPLDRCVPAEKGKKAK
;
A
#
# COMPACT_ATOMS: atom_id res chain seq x y z
N MET A 1 -19.45 1.49 -8.39
CA MET A 1 -19.42 0.06 -8.70
C MET A 1 -18.56 -0.11 -9.93
N ILE A 2 -17.75 -1.15 -10.01
CA ILE A 2 -17.01 -1.54 -11.21
C ILE A 2 -17.72 -2.71 -11.86
N ASP A 3 -17.86 -2.68 -13.18
CA ASP A 3 -18.41 -3.79 -13.97
C ASP A 3 -17.32 -4.83 -14.31
N ASP A 4 -17.67 -5.91 -14.99
CA ASP A 4 -16.71 -6.97 -15.31
C ASP A 4 -15.63 -6.53 -16.31
N ILE A 5 -15.95 -5.57 -17.17
CA ILE A 5 -14.97 -4.94 -18.07
C ILE A 5 -14.00 -4.11 -17.24
N ASP A 6 -14.50 -3.31 -16.31
CA ASP A 6 -13.67 -2.50 -15.40
C ASP A 6 -12.74 -3.39 -14.56
N LYS A 7 -13.23 -4.54 -14.06
CA LYS A 7 -12.40 -5.52 -13.33
C LYS A 7 -11.28 -6.07 -14.23
N THR A 8 -11.59 -6.38 -15.48
CA THR A 8 -10.59 -6.87 -16.43
C THR A 8 -9.53 -5.79 -16.70
N ILE A 9 -9.95 -4.54 -16.92
CA ILE A 9 -9.05 -3.41 -17.09
C ILE A 9 -8.13 -3.25 -15.86
N VAL A 10 -8.70 -3.24 -14.66
CA VAL A 10 -7.91 -3.10 -13.41
C VAL A 10 -6.95 -4.27 -13.23
N ASN A 11 -7.35 -5.51 -13.55
CA ASN A 11 -6.45 -6.66 -13.49
C ASN A 11 -5.25 -6.51 -14.44
N LEU A 12 -5.45 -6.04 -15.66
CA LEU A 12 -4.37 -5.80 -16.61
C LEU A 12 -3.42 -4.70 -16.11
N ILE A 13 -3.96 -3.61 -15.60
CA ILE A 13 -3.17 -2.51 -15.05
C ILE A 13 -2.38 -2.94 -13.78
N GLN A 14 -2.97 -3.79 -12.93
CA GLN A 14 -2.26 -4.33 -11.75
C GLN A 14 -1.08 -5.23 -12.13
N GLN A 15 -1.16 -5.92 -13.28
CA GLN A 15 -0.09 -6.78 -13.77
C GLN A 15 1.02 -5.97 -14.43
N ASP A 16 0.64 -4.97 -15.22
CA ASP A 16 1.57 -4.05 -15.88
C ASP A 16 1.01 -2.63 -15.91
N GLY A 17 1.50 -1.79 -15.01
CA GLY A 17 1.11 -0.37 -14.96
C GLY A 17 1.53 0.46 -16.17
N ARG A 18 2.31 -0.12 -17.10
CA ARG A 18 2.74 0.52 -18.36
C ARG A 18 1.99 -0.02 -19.59
N VAL A 19 1.02 -0.93 -19.39
CA VAL A 19 0.20 -1.46 -20.48
C VAL A 19 -0.48 -0.31 -21.22
N SER A 20 -0.41 -0.32 -22.57
CA SER A 20 -1.04 0.73 -23.37
C SER A 20 -2.56 0.53 -23.46
N ASN A 21 -3.32 1.63 -23.60
CA ASN A 21 -4.75 1.55 -23.83
C ASN A 21 -5.11 0.73 -25.08
N ALA A 22 -4.26 0.75 -26.11
CA ALA A 22 -4.45 -0.05 -27.31
C ALA A 22 -4.32 -1.56 -27.01
N GLU A 23 -3.36 -1.95 -26.18
CA GLU A 23 -3.17 -3.35 -25.81
C GLU A 23 -4.32 -3.84 -24.92
N VAL A 24 -4.74 -3.04 -23.94
CA VAL A 24 -5.93 -3.33 -23.13
C VAL A 24 -7.16 -3.48 -24.03
N ALA A 25 -7.37 -2.55 -24.95
CA ALA A 25 -8.50 -2.57 -25.90
C ALA A 25 -8.53 -3.84 -26.74
N ARG A 26 -7.36 -4.28 -27.23
CA ARG A 26 -7.21 -5.51 -27.99
C ARG A 26 -7.62 -6.74 -27.18
N GLN A 27 -7.26 -6.79 -25.89
CA GLN A 27 -7.57 -7.94 -25.03
C GLN A 27 -9.05 -8.02 -24.64
N ILE A 28 -9.73 -6.88 -24.50
CA ILE A 28 -11.13 -6.85 -24.05
C ILE A 28 -12.14 -6.61 -25.18
N GLY A 29 -11.67 -6.44 -26.44
CA GLY A 29 -12.52 -6.25 -27.59
C GLY A 29 -13.22 -4.89 -27.67
N LEU A 30 -12.58 -3.81 -27.15
CA LEU A 30 -13.11 -2.44 -27.18
C LEU A 30 -12.23 -1.51 -28.02
N ALA A 31 -12.77 -0.33 -28.36
CA ALA A 31 -11.96 0.73 -28.95
C ALA A 31 -11.02 1.34 -27.89
N PRO A 32 -9.77 1.75 -28.27
CA PRO A 32 -8.83 2.37 -27.34
C PRO A 32 -9.36 3.62 -26.64
N SER A 33 -10.21 4.42 -27.31
CA SER A 33 -10.87 5.58 -26.72
C SER A 33 -11.86 5.22 -25.62
N ALA A 34 -12.59 4.09 -25.78
CA ALA A 34 -13.50 3.60 -24.76
C ALA A 34 -12.75 3.09 -23.53
N VAL A 35 -11.59 2.45 -23.72
CA VAL A 35 -10.70 2.02 -22.64
C VAL A 35 -10.17 3.23 -21.88
N LEU A 36 -9.67 4.24 -22.58
CA LEU A 36 -9.17 5.48 -21.99
C LEU A 36 -10.24 6.15 -21.11
N GLU A 37 -11.46 6.27 -21.62
CA GLU A 37 -12.57 6.87 -20.85
C GLU A 37 -12.92 6.05 -19.60
N ARG A 38 -12.87 4.71 -19.67
CA ARG A 38 -13.10 3.86 -18.50
C ARG A 38 -11.99 4.01 -17.46
N ILE A 39 -10.73 4.00 -17.88
CA ILE A 39 -9.59 4.20 -16.98
C ILE A 39 -9.72 5.54 -16.28
N ARG A 40 -10.00 6.62 -17.01
CA ARG A 40 -10.20 7.95 -16.44
C ARG A 40 -11.29 7.96 -15.36
N LYS A 41 -12.43 7.30 -15.61
CA LYS A 41 -13.50 7.17 -14.61
C LYS A 41 -13.10 6.36 -13.39
N LEU A 42 -12.26 5.34 -13.56
CA LEU A 42 -11.73 4.55 -12.44
C LEU A 42 -10.76 5.38 -11.58
N GLU A 43 -9.96 6.24 -12.20
CA GLU A 43 -9.06 7.19 -11.52
C GLU A 43 -9.88 8.28 -10.80
N GLU A 44 -10.82 8.93 -11.46
CA GLU A 44 -11.70 9.96 -10.87
C GLU A 44 -12.48 9.44 -9.66
N ARG A 45 -12.88 8.17 -9.68
CA ARG A 45 -13.58 7.49 -8.58
C ARG A 45 -12.66 6.96 -7.49
N GLY A 46 -11.34 7.11 -7.64
CA GLY A 46 -10.34 6.62 -6.71
C GLY A 46 -10.22 5.08 -6.63
N VAL A 47 -10.75 4.35 -7.63
CA VAL A 47 -10.55 2.90 -7.75
C VAL A 47 -9.09 2.63 -8.13
N VAL A 48 -8.57 3.36 -9.11
CA VAL A 48 -7.14 3.43 -9.41
C VAL A 48 -6.60 4.67 -8.75
N LYS A 49 -5.75 4.50 -7.74
CA LYS A 49 -5.18 5.61 -6.96
C LYS A 49 -3.90 6.17 -7.57
N GLY A 50 -3.26 5.44 -8.47
CA GLY A 50 -2.02 5.83 -9.11
C GLY A 50 -1.28 4.65 -9.69
N TYR A 51 -0.15 4.96 -10.32
CA TYR A 51 0.77 4.01 -10.91
C TYR A 51 2.14 4.20 -10.28
N THR A 52 2.80 3.09 -9.92
CA THR A 52 4.10 3.13 -9.28
C THR A 52 5.04 2.10 -9.89
N ALA A 53 6.33 2.38 -9.83
CA ALA A 53 7.35 1.40 -10.18
C ALA A 53 7.73 0.57 -8.96
N THR A 54 7.83 -0.74 -9.14
CA THR A 54 8.42 -1.62 -8.13
C THR A 54 9.93 -1.59 -8.27
N ILE A 55 10.62 -1.23 -7.20
CA ILE A 55 12.09 -1.13 -7.15
C ILE A 55 12.63 -2.28 -6.31
N ASP A 56 13.72 -2.92 -6.75
CA ASP A 56 14.46 -3.85 -5.90
C ASP A 56 15.20 -3.07 -4.80
N PRO A 57 14.77 -3.20 -3.54
CA PRO A 57 15.34 -2.41 -2.47
C PRO A 57 16.83 -2.66 -2.24
N LYS A 58 17.32 -3.86 -2.53
CA LYS A 58 18.73 -4.19 -2.41
C LYS A 58 19.60 -3.39 -3.38
N GLN A 59 19.10 -3.15 -4.59
CA GLN A 59 19.82 -2.38 -5.61
C GLN A 59 19.94 -0.88 -5.27
N VAL A 60 19.12 -0.40 -4.35
CA VAL A 60 19.13 1.01 -3.89
C VAL A 60 19.55 1.15 -2.43
N GLY A 61 20.21 0.11 -1.89
CA GLY A 61 20.86 0.17 -0.57
C GLY A 61 19.98 -0.20 0.62
N TYR A 62 18.76 -0.72 0.43
CA TYR A 62 17.86 -1.16 1.50
C TYR A 62 17.77 -2.68 1.59
N GLY A 63 18.84 -3.31 2.09
CA GLY A 63 18.99 -4.77 2.15
C GLY A 63 18.13 -5.47 3.22
N LEU A 64 17.63 -4.73 4.21
CA LEU A 64 16.93 -5.26 5.36
C LEU A 64 15.49 -4.75 5.44
N THR A 65 14.57 -5.66 5.71
CA THR A 65 13.16 -5.34 6.03
C THR A 65 12.88 -5.74 7.47
N ALA A 66 12.15 -4.91 8.19
CA ALA A 66 11.62 -5.28 9.50
C ALA A 66 10.19 -4.79 9.69
N PHE A 67 9.45 -5.49 10.55
CA PHE A 67 8.19 -5.01 11.11
C PHE A 67 8.44 -4.54 12.54
N VAL A 68 7.93 -3.36 12.87
CA VAL A 68 8.12 -2.74 14.19
C VAL A 68 6.74 -2.48 14.79
N SER A 69 6.43 -3.20 15.85
CA SER A 69 5.28 -2.87 16.70
C SER A 69 5.67 -1.73 17.63
N VAL A 70 4.85 -0.71 17.71
CA VAL A 70 5.05 0.49 18.53
C VAL A 70 3.93 0.61 19.54
N ARG A 71 4.27 0.72 20.81
CA ARG A 71 3.33 1.05 21.88
C ARG A 71 3.51 2.51 22.28
N THR A 72 2.40 3.22 22.39
CA THR A 72 2.36 4.62 22.82
C THR A 72 1.63 4.76 24.16
N ASN A 73 1.93 5.81 24.89
CA ASN A 73 1.23 6.14 26.14
C ASN A 73 -0.09 6.90 25.90
N GLU A 74 -0.23 7.55 24.75
CA GLU A 74 -1.40 8.34 24.37
C GLU A 74 -1.82 8.00 22.95
N CYS A 75 -3.10 7.78 22.73
CA CYS A 75 -3.69 7.62 21.39
C CYS A 75 -4.22 8.99 20.95
N GLY A 76 -3.77 9.48 19.80
CA GLY A 76 -4.38 10.62 19.13
C GLY A 76 -3.55 11.90 19.00
N ASP A 77 -2.31 11.93 19.49
CA ASP A 77 -1.47 13.15 19.47
C ASP A 77 -0.56 13.29 18.24
N GLY A 78 -1.03 12.90 17.06
CA GLY A 78 -0.24 13.04 15.81
C GLY A 78 0.99 12.13 15.75
N THR A 79 1.05 11.09 16.57
CA THR A 79 2.14 10.09 16.55
C THR A 79 2.18 9.36 15.22
N ASP A 80 1.04 9.02 14.66
CA ASP A 80 0.87 8.43 13.34
C ASP A 80 1.47 9.31 12.23
N GLU A 81 1.22 10.62 12.28
CA GLU A 81 1.81 11.57 11.33
C GLU A 81 3.32 11.68 11.49
N LEU A 82 3.84 11.63 12.73
CA LEU A 82 5.29 11.67 12.98
C LEU A 82 5.95 10.39 12.46
N LEU A 83 5.35 9.23 12.69
CA LEU A 83 5.83 7.95 12.18
C LEU A 83 5.81 7.93 10.65
N ALA A 84 4.74 8.43 10.02
CA ALA A 84 4.58 8.46 8.57
C ALA A 84 5.56 9.44 7.87
N LYS A 85 6.13 10.41 8.58
CA LYS A 85 7.15 11.33 8.04
C LYS A 85 8.56 10.74 7.99
N ILE A 86 8.79 9.58 8.61
CA ILE A 86 10.10 8.93 8.60
C ILE A 86 10.28 8.22 7.25
N PRO A 87 11.28 8.58 6.43
CA PRO A 87 11.41 8.04 5.06
C PRO A 87 11.60 6.52 5.00
N GLU A 88 12.25 5.93 6.01
CA GLU A 88 12.49 4.49 6.09
C GLU A 88 11.24 3.70 6.52
N VAL A 89 10.19 4.37 6.99
CA VAL A 89 8.90 3.80 7.32
C VAL A 89 8.02 3.80 6.07
N LEU A 90 7.76 2.63 5.52
CA LEU A 90 7.00 2.47 4.28
C LEU A 90 5.51 2.29 4.52
N GLU A 91 5.12 1.75 5.67
CA GLU A 91 3.73 1.52 6.05
C GLU A 91 3.55 1.85 7.53
N VAL A 92 2.46 2.51 7.87
CA VAL A 92 2.01 2.78 9.23
C VAL A 92 0.58 2.30 9.34
N HIS A 93 0.35 1.34 10.22
CA HIS A 93 -0.98 0.79 10.50
C HIS A 93 -1.32 1.03 11.96
N ASP A 94 -2.45 1.68 12.22
CA ASP A 94 -3.10 1.67 13.54
C ASP A 94 -3.70 0.28 13.75
N VAL A 95 -3.39 -0.38 14.85
CA VAL A 95 -3.77 -1.76 15.11
C VAL A 95 -4.47 -1.92 16.45
N ALA A 96 -5.48 -2.77 16.48
CA ALA A 96 -6.15 -3.12 17.72
C ALA A 96 -5.35 -4.22 18.44
N GLY A 97 -4.91 -3.96 19.66
CA GLY A 97 -4.15 -4.92 20.46
C GLY A 97 -3.34 -4.26 21.56
N GLU A 98 -2.26 -4.91 21.98
CA GLU A 98 -1.34 -4.37 22.99
C GLU A 98 -0.47 -3.23 22.47
N ASP A 99 -0.14 -3.27 21.18
CA ASP A 99 0.62 -2.23 20.50
C ASP A 99 -0.34 -1.28 19.78
N SER A 100 0.05 0.00 19.63
CA SER A 100 -0.78 1.02 18.98
C SER A 100 -0.58 1.02 17.48
N PHE A 101 0.67 0.80 17.01
CA PHE A 101 0.99 0.83 15.59
C PHE A 101 1.83 -0.36 15.17
N LEU A 102 1.63 -0.80 13.92
CA LEU A 102 2.51 -1.74 13.22
C LEU A 102 3.12 -1.01 12.03
N LEU A 103 4.46 -1.00 11.98
CA LEU A 103 5.22 -0.35 10.92
C LEU A 103 5.92 -1.39 10.05
N LYS A 104 6.02 -1.11 8.75
CA LYS A 104 6.97 -1.78 7.86
C LYS A 104 8.10 -0.82 7.58
N VAL A 105 9.33 -1.22 7.90
CA VAL A 105 10.52 -0.39 7.73
C VAL A 105 11.56 -1.04 6.84
N ARG A 106 12.37 -0.22 6.18
CA ARG A 106 13.53 -0.64 5.42
C ARG A 106 14.78 0.00 6.01
N ALA A 107 15.87 -0.76 6.04
CA ALA A 107 17.18 -0.29 6.45
C ALA A 107 18.26 -0.92 5.56
N ALA A 108 19.46 -0.34 5.56
CA ALA A 108 20.58 -0.90 4.83
C ALA A 108 21.03 -2.23 5.46
N ASP A 109 21.19 -2.23 6.77
CA ASP A 109 21.77 -3.29 7.58
C ASP A 109 21.23 -3.22 9.04
N PRO A 110 21.64 -4.14 9.94
CA PRO A 110 21.22 -4.10 11.34
C PRO A 110 21.66 -2.85 12.10
N GLU A 111 22.78 -2.25 11.77
CA GLU A 111 23.28 -1.03 12.42
C GLU A 111 22.41 0.16 12.05
N ASP A 112 22.05 0.27 10.78
CA ASP A 112 21.11 1.28 10.27
C ASP A 112 19.73 1.12 10.89
N LEU A 113 19.21 -0.12 11.00
CA LEU A 113 17.98 -0.41 11.72
C LEU A 113 18.07 0.02 13.19
N SER A 114 19.17 -0.28 13.89
CA SER A 114 19.37 0.13 15.27
C SER A 114 19.34 1.65 15.42
N ARG A 115 19.94 2.38 14.48
CA ARG A 115 19.95 3.85 14.43
C ARG A 115 18.54 4.39 14.21
N LEU A 116 17.79 3.85 13.23
CA LEU A 116 16.39 4.19 12.99
C LEU A 116 15.53 4.04 14.26
N LEU A 117 15.65 2.90 14.94
CA LEU A 117 14.88 2.63 16.17
C LEU A 117 15.22 3.61 17.29
N LYS A 118 16.50 3.92 17.50
CA LYS A 118 16.94 4.76 18.63
C LYS A 118 16.74 6.25 18.37
N GLU A 119 17.12 6.72 17.18
CA GLU A 119 17.20 8.15 16.89
C GLU A 119 15.92 8.72 16.30
N LYS A 120 15.10 7.89 15.63
CA LYS A 120 13.88 8.35 14.99
C LYS A 120 12.62 7.86 15.74
N LEU A 121 12.46 6.56 15.96
CA LEU A 121 11.23 6.04 16.58
C LEU A 121 11.16 6.36 18.08
N LYS A 122 12.23 6.07 18.84
CA LYS A 122 12.26 6.35 20.29
C LYS A 122 12.46 7.82 20.62
N ALA A 123 12.79 8.66 19.65
CA ALA A 123 12.80 10.11 19.83
C ALA A 123 11.41 10.74 19.84
N ILE A 124 10.38 10.02 19.40
CA ILE A 124 8.98 10.46 19.48
C ILE A 124 8.52 10.31 20.93
N PRO A 125 8.13 11.41 21.63
CA PRO A 125 7.88 11.39 23.07
C PRO A 125 6.76 10.43 23.50
N SER A 126 5.77 10.20 22.65
CA SER A 126 4.65 9.29 22.92
C SER A 126 5.04 7.80 22.78
N VAL A 127 6.19 7.47 22.17
CA VAL A 127 6.62 6.09 22.00
C VAL A 127 7.22 5.54 23.30
N VAL A 128 6.52 4.58 23.91
CA VAL A 128 6.96 3.94 25.15
C VAL A 128 7.89 2.77 24.89
N THR A 129 7.53 1.91 23.95
CA THR A 129 8.33 0.73 23.60
C THR A 129 8.15 0.33 22.15
N THR A 130 9.17 -0.36 21.62
CA THR A 130 9.14 -0.93 20.27
C THR A 130 9.55 -2.39 20.33
N ARG A 131 8.87 -3.23 19.53
CA ARG A 131 9.19 -4.63 19.33
C ARG A 131 9.45 -4.87 17.85
N THR A 132 10.64 -5.32 17.50
CA THR A 132 11.09 -5.43 16.12
C THR A 132 11.20 -6.88 15.70
N THR A 133 10.62 -7.20 14.55
CA THR A 133 10.74 -8.49 13.87
C THR A 133 11.47 -8.29 12.56
N VAL A 134 12.68 -8.83 12.44
CA VAL A 134 13.46 -8.76 11.20
C VAL A 134 13.01 -9.84 10.23
N VAL A 135 12.75 -9.45 8.98
CA VAL A 135 12.37 -10.37 7.91
C VAL A 135 13.62 -11.07 7.38
N LEU A 136 13.68 -12.39 7.51
CA LEU A 136 14.78 -13.18 6.96
C LEU A 136 14.66 -13.35 5.45
N GLN A 137 13.43 -13.57 4.96
CA GLN A 137 13.14 -13.75 3.55
C GLN A 137 11.72 -13.30 3.25
N THR A 138 11.53 -12.51 2.19
CA THR A 138 10.21 -12.21 1.63
C THR A 138 9.88 -13.25 0.57
N ILE A 139 8.84 -14.03 0.82
CA ILE A 139 8.37 -15.07 -0.13
C ILE A 139 7.42 -14.46 -1.16
N LYS A 140 6.58 -13.52 -0.72
CA LYS A 140 5.62 -12.82 -1.58
C LYS A 140 5.38 -11.40 -1.06
N GLU A 141 5.48 -10.44 -1.96
CA GLU A 141 5.08 -9.06 -1.71
C GLU A 141 4.34 -8.55 -2.95
N THR A 142 3.12 -8.09 -2.80
CA THR A 142 2.31 -7.55 -3.90
C THR A 142 1.25 -6.60 -3.37
N THR A 143 0.96 -5.57 -4.13
CA THR A 143 -0.16 -4.65 -3.92
C THR A 143 -1.37 -5.01 -4.76
N ALA A 144 -1.24 -6.00 -5.67
CA ALA A 144 -2.35 -6.44 -6.52
C ALA A 144 -3.44 -7.14 -5.72
N LEU A 145 -4.67 -6.67 -5.85
CA LEU A 145 -5.85 -7.21 -5.18
C LEU A 145 -6.58 -8.21 -6.07
N PRO A 146 -7.04 -9.37 -5.54
CA PRO A 146 -7.94 -10.25 -6.26
C PRO A 146 -9.32 -9.59 -6.38
N LEU A 147 -9.81 -9.43 -7.60
CA LEU A 147 -11.05 -8.70 -7.89
C LEU A 147 -12.33 -9.57 -7.88
N ASP A 148 -12.19 -10.87 -7.64
CA ASP A 148 -13.32 -11.81 -7.60
C ASP A 148 -14.33 -11.53 -6.49
N ARG A 149 -13.92 -10.79 -5.45
CA ARG A 149 -14.71 -10.40 -4.29
C ARG A 149 -15.37 -9.02 -4.41
N CYS A 150 -15.37 -8.39 -5.60
CA CYS A 150 -16.09 -7.13 -5.78
C CYS A 150 -17.58 -7.35 -5.55
N VAL A 151 -18.08 -6.97 -4.37
CA VAL A 151 -19.50 -7.02 -4.03
C VAL A 151 -20.28 -6.13 -5.01
N PRO A 152 -21.32 -6.63 -5.70
CA PRO A 152 -22.18 -5.77 -6.49
C PRO A 152 -22.81 -4.73 -5.56
N ALA A 153 -22.85 -3.44 -5.97
CA ALA A 153 -23.58 -2.47 -5.18
C ALA A 153 -25.05 -2.89 -5.11
N GLU A 154 -25.60 -2.82 -3.92
CA GLU A 154 -27.04 -2.99 -3.73
C GLU A 154 -27.79 -2.07 -4.70
N LYS A 155 -28.64 -2.64 -5.54
CA LYS A 155 -29.58 -1.87 -6.36
C LYS A 155 -30.44 -1.08 -5.38
N GLY A 156 -30.24 0.23 -5.33
CA GLY A 156 -31.04 1.11 -4.48
C GLY A 156 -32.51 0.77 -4.64
N LYS A 157 -33.16 0.36 -3.55
CA LYS A 157 -34.60 0.25 -3.48
C LYS A 157 -35.16 1.63 -3.83
N LYS A 158 -35.76 1.76 -5.00
CA LYS A 158 -36.63 2.89 -5.28
C LYS A 158 -37.72 2.87 -4.21
N ALA A 159 -37.67 3.85 -3.32
CA ALA A 159 -38.78 4.15 -2.45
C ALA A 159 -40.00 4.50 -3.34
N LYS A 160 -41.09 3.80 -3.15
CA LYS A 160 -42.41 4.15 -3.68
C LYS A 160 -42.95 5.33 -2.87
#